data_4bc3b4fbc978920064411217e750683d
#
_entry.id   4bc3b4fbc978920064411217e750683d
#
_cell.length_a   1.000
_cell.length_b   1.000
_cell.length_c   1.000
_cell.angle_alpha   90.00
_cell.angle_beta   90.00
_cell.angle_gamma   90.00
#
_symmetry.space_group_name_H-M   'P 1'
#
loop_
_entity.id
_entity.type
_entity.pdbx_description
1 polymer ?
#
loop_
_entity_poly.entity_id
_entity_poly.type
_entity_poly.pdbx_seq_one_letter_code
_entity_poly.pdbx_strand_id
1 'polypeptide(L)'
;MKIRKDIPFIDQHDESGMWGSHGGTFCGESLKKPIEDLTKAFEKLRNDRGFLDELEYYRKNYIGRPTPFLEFPALTRHFKGAKILVKHEAQAYSGSHKINNAIVHAMIAKAMGKKEIVGDTGAGYAGSALAIAASFFQLKAKVFMGRHDMERQRIQVFRMRSLGCEVVPCDQGSKTLVEAVSSCIRYFTANSDRVHMCVGSCVSSTIWVKICAWAQSIIGKEMEEQMIDMLGKVPDKLNIVCAIGGGSSSYGTFNNFIHMDHVTLTGVEAGGPHGKNKGADSLSRGTIGVLHGSKSYLLQDKNSMVSSTTSISAGLDYPSNSPLHSHLKDLKRLQVMSVSDEEVLESFKLVSRLTGLQPSLEPCHSFAAIAKLAPKSDPNSYIATN
;
A
#
# COMPACT_ATOMS: atom_id res chain seq x y z
N MET A 1 0.52 -3.33 -24.10
CA MET A 1 -0.18 -2.02 -24.11
C MET A 1 0.83 -0.97 -23.72
N LYS A 2 0.91 0.18 -24.39
CA LYS A 2 1.80 1.28 -23.98
C LYS A 2 1.10 2.11 -22.91
N ILE A 3 1.87 2.60 -21.94
CA ILE A 3 1.36 3.52 -20.92
C ILE A 3 0.92 4.82 -21.59
N ARG A 4 -0.32 5.20 -21.40
CA ARG A 4 -0.87 6.46 -21.92
C ARG A 4 -0.51 7.61 -20.95
N LYS A 5 -0.07 8.74 -21.51
CA LYS A 5 0.34 9.91 -20.70
C LYS A 5 -0.82 10.88 -20.44
N ASP A 6 -1.91 10.74 -21.16
CA ASP A 6 -3.08 11.62 -21.15
C ASP A 6 -4.15 11.24 -20.10
N ILE A 7 -4.09 10.05 -19.54
CA ILE A 7 -5.00 9.60 -18.48
C ILE A 7 -4.23 8.94 -17.32
N PRO A 8 -4.73 9.04 -16.08
CA PRO A 8 -4.13 8.37 -14.93
C PRO A 8 -3.98 6.86 -15.15
N PHE A 9 -2.87 6.28 -14.70
CA PHE A 9 -2.61 4.86 -14.92
C PHE A 9 -3.69 3.94 -14.31
N ILE A 10 -4.30 4.35 -13.19
CA ILE A 10 -5.42 3.63 -12.56
C ILE A 10 -6.68 3.52 -13.44
N ASP A 11 -6.81 4.41 -14.41
CA ASP A 11 -7.96 4.44 -15.33
C ASP A 11 -7.65 3.78 -16.69
N GLN A 12 -6.44 3.22 -16.86
CA GLN A 12 -6.01 2.52 -18.09
C GLN A 12 -6.38 1.03 -18.11
N HIS A 13 -7.42 0.65 -17.39
CA HIS A 13 -8.00 -0.71 -17.46
C HIS A 13 -9.01 -0.81 -18.62
N ASP A 14 -9.28 -2.03 -19.07
CA ASP A 14 -10.34 -2.31 -20.01
C ASP A 14 -11.73 -2.32 -19.33
N GLU A 15 -12.80 -2.61 -20.11
CA GLU A 15 -14.18 -2.66 -19.61
C GLU A 15 -14.40 -3.74 -18.54
N SER A 16 -13.60 -4.79 -18.52
CA SER A 16 -13.63 -5.83 -17.48
C SER A 16 -12.85 -5.46 -16.21
N GLY A 17 -12.23 -4.29 -16.18
CA GLY A 17 -11.41 -3.80 -15.07
C GLY A 17 -10.01 -4.39 -15.05
N MET A 18 -9.49 -4.86 -16.19
CA MET A 18 -8.17 -5.47 -16.31
C MET A 18 -7.13 -4.46 -16.78
N TRP A 19 -5.98 -4.41 -16.12
CA TRP A 19 -4.74 -3.79 -16.59
C TRP A 19 -3.89 -4.88 -17.27
N GLY A 20 -4.02 -5.01 -18.59
CA GLY A 20 -3.42 -6.13 -19.32
C GLY A 20 -3.97 -7.48 -18.85
N SER A 21 -3.11 -8.34 -18.32
CA SER A 21 -3.51 -9.66 -17.79
C SER A 21 -3.91 -9.66 -16.32
N HIS A 22 -3.95 -8.49 -15.67
CA HIS A 22 -4.09 -8.34 -14.21
C HIS A 22 -5.30 -7.46 -13.85
N GLY A 23 -5.86 -7.64 -12.65
CA GLY A 23 -7.04 -6.88 -12.19
C GLY A 23 -8.33 -7.68 -12.27
N GLY A 24 -9.40 -7.02 -12.69
CA GLY A 24 -10.73 -7.60 -12.82
C GLY A 24 -11.49 -7.67 -11.49
N THR A 25 -12.67 -8.27 -11.57
CA THR A 25 -13.58 -8.42 -10.42
C THR A 25 -14.03 -9.87 -10.33
N PHE A 26 -13.23 -10.68 -9.63
CA PHE A 26 -13.48 -12.11 -9.43
C PHE A 26 -14.17 -12.33 -8.08
N CYS A 27 -15.49 -12.17 -8.04
CA CYS A 27 -16.29 -12.29 -6.83
C CYS A 27 -17.56 -13.09 -7.07
N GLY A 28 -18.18 -13.53 -5.98
CA GLY A 28 -19.49 -14.17 -6.03
C GLY A 28 -20.60 -13.22 -6.48
N GLU A 29 -21.70 -13.78 -6.99
CA GLU A 29 -22.86 -13.03 -7.53
C GLU A 29 -23.41 -12.01 -6.53
N SER A 30 -23.45 -12.36 -5.25
CA SER A 30 -23.96 -11.51 -4.16
C SER A 30 -23.19 -10.18 -3.99
N LEU A 31 -21.97 -10.08 -4.50
CA LEU A 31 -21.16 -8.86 -4.44
C LEU A 31 -21.26 -7.98 -5.68
N LYS A 32 -21.88 -8.43 -6.78
CA LYS A 32 -22.00 -7.62 -8.01
C LYS A 32 -22.69 -6.29 -7.75
N LYS A 33 -23.89 -6.31 -7.18
CA LYS A 33 -24.65 -5.10 -6.90
C LYS A 33 -23.92 -4.14 -5.93
N PRO A 34 -23.39 -4.59 -4.78
CA PRO A 34 -22.58 -3.73 -3.92
C PRO A 34 -21.35 -3.10 -4.60
N ILE A 35 -20.68 -3.84 -5.48
CA ILE A 35 -19.53 -3.35 -6.26
C ILE A 35 -19.96 -2.29 -7.28
N GLU A 36 -21.04 -2.52 -8.00
CA GLU A 36 -21.60 -1.55 -8.94
C GLU A 36 -22.00 -0.24 -8.24
N ASP A 37 -22.67 -0.34 -7.09
CA ASP A 37 -23.09 0.83 -6.32
C ASP A 37 -21.88 1.61 -5.78
N LEU A 38 -20.86 0.92 -5.29
CA LEU A 38 -19.60 1.54 -4.87
C LEU A 38 -18.89 2.20 -6.06
N THR A 39 -18.84 1.54 -7.21
CA THR A 39 -18.24 2.08 -8.43
C THR A 39 -18.90 3.38 -8.85
N LYS A 40 -20.24 3.40 -8.94
CA LYS A 40 -21.03 4.60 -9.28
C LYS A 40 -20.80 5.72 -8.27
N ALA A 41 -20.80 5.40 -6.97
CA ALA A 41 -20.56 6.36 -5.91
C ALA A 41 -19.14 6.97 -6.01
N PHE A 42 -18.12 6.15 -6.17
CA PHE A 42 -16.74 6.62 -6.26
C PHE A 42 -16.51 7.47 -7.52
N GLU A 43 -16.96 7.02 -8.68
CA GLU A 43 -16.79 7.79 -9.93
C GLU A 43 -17.49 9.16 -9.87
N LYS A 44 -18.63 9.26 -9.17
CA LYS A 44 -19.29 10.54 -8.91
C LYS A 44 -18.47 11.40 -7.94
N LEU A 45 -18.09 10.84 -6.78
CA LEU A 45 -17.45 11.58 -5.69
C LEU A 45 -16.06 12.08 -6.06
N ARG A 46 -15.24 11.29 -6.76
CA ARG A 46 -13.89 11.72 -7.15
C ARG A 46 -13.87 12.89 -8.16
N ASN A 47 -15.04 13.24 -8.74
CA ASN A 47 -15.22 14.39 -9.63
C ASN A 47 -16.11 15.47 -9.00
N ASP A 48 -16.59 15.28 -7.77
CA ASP A 48 -17.41 16.24 -7.06
C ASP A 48 -16.54 17.27 -6.34
N ARG A 49 -16.75 18.55 -6.65
CA ARG A 49 -15.95 19.64 -6.11
C ARG A 49 -16.04 19.74 -4.60
N GLY A 50 -17.26 19.60 -4.04
CA GLY A 50 -17.47 19.66 -2.60
C GLY A 50 -16.75 18.54 -1.85
N PHE A 51 -16.79 17.31 -2.39
CA PHE A 51 -16.06 16.17 -1.84
C PHE A 51 -14.55 16.38 -1.89
N LEU A 52 -14.02 16.91 -3.00
CA LEU A 52 -12.59 17.18 -3.15
C LEU A 52 -12.10 18.29 -2.22
N ASP A 53 -12.86 19.38 -2.08
CA ASP A 53 -12.51 20.49 -1.18
C ASP A 53 -12.54 20.02 0.30
N GLU A 54 -13.52 19.19 0.69
CA GLU A 54 -13.60 18.58 2.02
C GLU A 54 -12.43 17.62 2.27
N LEU A 55 -12.07 16.78 1.30
CA LEU A 55 -10.90 15.88 1.40
C LEU A 55 -9.60 16.66 1.57
N GLU A 56 -9.42 17.74 0.80
CA GLU A 56 -8.23 18.57 0.92
C GLU A 56 -8.15 19.28 2.27
N TYR A 57 -9.29 19.73 2.80
CA TYR A 57 -9.38 20.26 4.17
C TYR A 57 -8.90 19.22 5.21
N TYR A 58 -9.34 17.95 5.11
CA TYR A 58 -8.88 16.89 6.03
C TYR A 58 -7.42 16.52 5.82
N ARG A 59 -6.95 16.49 4.58
CA ARG A 59 -5.53 16.26 4.29
C ARG A 59 -4.65 17.27 5.01
N LYS A 60 -4.97 18.54 4.90
CA LYS A 60 -4.21 19.64 5.50
C LYS A 60 -4.36 19.70 7.02
N ASN A 61 -5.59 19.70 7.53
CA ASN A 61 -5.87 20.09 8.91
C ASN A 61 -5.99 18.89 9.87
N TYR A 62 -6.21 17.69 9.37
CA TYR A 62 -6.37 16.49 10.20
C TYR A 62 -5.25 15.47 9.98
N ILE A 63 -4.90 15.17 8.73
CA ILE A 63 -3.81 14.25 8.43
C ILE A 63 -2.43 14.90 8.60
N GLY A 64 -2.32 16.22 8.38
CA GLY A 64 -1.07 16.97 8.49
C GLY A 64 -0.22 16.91 7.22
N ARG A 65 -0.87 16.93 6.05
CA ARG A 65 -0.17 16.96 4.76
C ARG A 65 0.15 18.39 4.30
N PRO A 66 1.20 18.60 3.48
CA PRO A 66 2.15 17.59 2.97
C PRO A 66 3.07 17.05 4.07
N THR A 67 3.38 15.73 4.00
CA THR A 67 4.40 15.17 4.90
C THR A 67 5.80 15.63 4.47
N PRO A 68 6.79 15.71 5.38
CA PRO A 68 8.13 16.14 5.04
C PRO A 68 8.79 15.24 3.97
N PHE A 69 9.54 15.87 3.09
CA PHE A 69 10.42 15.21 2.14
C PHE A 69 11.79 15.88 2.20
N LEU A 70 12.83 15.15 2.53
CA LEU A 70 14.16 15.72 2.81
C LEU A 70 15.31 14.77 2.46
N GLU A 71 16.48 15.34 2.23
CA GLU A 71 17.72 14.59 2.11
C GLU A 71 18.21 14.13 3.49
N PHE A 72 18.78 12.93 3.56
CA PHE A 72 19.51 12.42 4.73
C PHE A 72 21.02 12.33 4.43
N PRO A 73 21.79 13.39 4.66
CA PRO A 73 23.21 13.43 4.32
C PRO A 73 24.04 12.33 5.00
N ALA A 74 23.60 11.86 6.18
CA ALA A 74 24.28 10.76 6.87
C ALA A 74 24.16 9.44 6.11
N LEU A 75 22.98 9.15 5.52
CA LEU A 75 22.79 7.98 4.66
C LEU A 75 23.55 8.13 3.35
N THR A 76 23.50 9.30 2.72
CA THR A 76 24.27 9.61 1.49
C THR A 76 25.77 9.36 1.70
N ARG A 77 26.35 9.89 2.79
CA ARG A 77 27.78 9.66 3.12
C ARG A 77 28.10 8.21 3.42
N HIS A 78 27.20 7.50 4.10
CA HIS A 78 27.41 6.09 4.48
C HIS A 78 27.40 5.18 3.26
N PHE A 79 26.40 5.30 2.40
CA PHE A 79 26.25 4.43 1.23
C PHE A 79 27.23 4.78 0.09
N LYS A 80 27.72 6.00 0.01
CA LYS A 80 28.62 6.49 -1.06
C LYS A 80 28.01 6.28 -2.45
N GLY A 81 27.62 7.31 -3.13
CA GLY A 81 26.96 7.25 -4.43
C GLY A 81 25.74 8.18 -4.47
N ALA A 82 24.58 7.69 -4.85
CA ALA A 82 23.37 8.51 -4.98
C ALA A 82 23.02 9.26 -3.68
N LYS A 83 22.47 10.47 -3.81
CA LYS A 83 21.86 11.23 -2.71
C LYS A 83 20.55 10.58 -2.29
N ILE A 84 20.34 10.44 -0.97
CA ILE A 84 19.17 9.73 -0.43
C ILE A 84 18.12 10.72 0.07
N LEU A 85 16.95 10.67 -0.55
CA LEU A 85 15.77 11.46 -0.21
C LEU A 85 14.69 10.56 0.41
N VAL A 86 14.04 11.03 1.48
CA VAL A 86 13.00 10.25 2.18
C VAL A 86 11.73 11.08 2.32
N LYS A 87 10.61 10.53 1.87
CA LYS A 87 9.25 11.02 2.12
C LYS A 87 8.75 10.43 3.44
N HIS A 88 8.61 11.25 4.44
CA HIS A 88 8.37 10.82 5.81
C HIS A 88 6.88 10.60 6.11
N GLU A 89 6.28 9.58 5.51
CA GLU A 89 4.85 9.25 5.67
C GLU A 89 4.46 8.84 7.11
N ALA A 90 5.42 8.50 7.96
CA ALA A 90 5.15 8.27 9.38
C ALA A 90 4.70 9.54 10.13
N GLN A 91 4.89 10.73 9.58
CA GLN A 91 4.38 11.99 10.16
C GLN A 91 2.93 12.29 9.81
N ALA A 92 2.33 11.54 8.87
CA ALA A 92 0.88 11.60 8.70
C ALA A 92 0.17 11.11 9.98
N TYR A 93 -0.93 11.78 10.36
CA TYR A 93 -1.68 11.46 11.58
C TYR A 93 -2.06 9.99 11.63
N SER A 94 -1.79 9.11 12.20
CA SER A 94 -1.89 7.66 12.39
C SER A 94 -0.53 6.98 12.46
N GLY A 95 0.54 7.66 12.07
CA GLY A 95 1.90 7.13 12.01
C GLY A 95 2.20 6.37 10.70
N SER A 96 1.37 6.53 9.66
CA SER A 96 1.60 5.91 8.35
C SER A 96 0.70 6.47 7.24
N HIS A 97 1.07 6.20 5.98
CA HIS A 97 0.27 6.51 4.78
C HIS A 97 -1.16 5.93 4.78
N LYS A 98 -1.46 4.96 5.66
CA LYS A 98 -2.77 4.28 5.68
C LYS A 98 -3.94 5.21 5.95
N ILE A 99 -3.71 6.32 6.63
CA ILE A 99 -4.76 7.31 6.95
C ILE A 99 -5.33 7.97 5.69
N ASN A 100 -4.52 8.15 4.62
CA ASN A 100 -5.00 8.75 3.37
C ASN A 100 -6.17 7.96 2.80
N ASN A 101 -6.02 6.64 2.76
CA ASN A 101 -7.04 5.73 2.25
C ASN A 101 -8.23 5.59 3.20
N ALA A 102 -7.97 5.51 4.51
CA ALA A 102 -9.02 5.34 5.51
C ALA A 102 -9.99 6.54 5.56
N ILE A 103 -9.49 7.77 5.46
CA ILE A 103 -10.31 8.99 5.38
C ILE A 103 -11.19 8.95 4.13
N VAL A 104 -10.63 8.64 2.95
CA VAL A 104 -11.40 8.54 1.71
C VAL A 104 -12.51 7.50 1.82
N HIS A 105 -12.21 6.30 2.34
CA HIS A 105 -13.22 5.26 2.55
C HIS A 105 -14.31 5.67 3.53
N ALA A 106 -13.96 6.36 4.61
CA ALA A 106 -14.96 6.86 5.59
C ALA A 106 -15.87 7.94 4.97
N MET A 107 -15.32 8.86 4.18
CA MET A 107 -16.09 9.86 3.43
C MET A 107 -17.04 9.20 2.42
N ILE A 108 -16.58 8.20 1.65
CA ILE A 108 -17.42 7.43 0.73
C ILE A 108 -18.54 6.71 1.50
N ALA A 109 -18.19 6.05 2.62
CA ALA A 109 -19.18 5.36 3.46
C ALA A 109 -20.28 6.31 3.95
N LYS A 110 -19.94 7.51 4.39
CA LYS A 110 -20.89 8.56 4.78
C LYS A 110 -21.76 8.99 3.61
N ALA A 111 -21.17 9.28 2.46
CA ALA A 111 -21.90 9.69 1.25
C ALA A 111 -22.87 8.61 0.76
N MET A 112 -22.53 7.33 0.95
CA MET A 112 -23.40 6.19 0.64
C MET A 112 -24.42 5.87 1.76
N GLY A 113 -24.46 6.61 2.86
CA GLY A 113 -25.37 6.38 3.98
C GLY A 113 -25.05 5.14 4.82
N LYS A 114 -23.86 4.55 4.67
CA LYS A 114 -23.43 3.38 5.46
C LYS A 114 -23.24 3.77 6.93
N LYS A 115 -23.48 2.82 7.82
CA LYS A 115 -23.43 3.03 9.29
C LYS A 115 -22.19 2.38 9.93
N GLU A 116 -21.55 1.48 9.21
CA GLU A 116 -20.42 0.70 9.68
C GLU A 116 -19.35 0.63 8.59
N ILE A 117 -18.09 0.72 9.00
CA ILE A 117 -16.93 0.49 8.14
C ILE A 117 -16.15 -0.72 8.67
N VAL A 118 -15.78 -1.62 7.78
CA VAL A 118 -15.07 -2.85 8.11
C VAL A 118 -13.78 -2.94 7.30
N GLY A 119 -12.75 -3.52 7.88
CA GLY A 119 -11.49 -3.76 7.19
C GLY A 119 -10.67 -4.88 7.83
N ASP A 120 -9.53 -5.12 7.23
CA ASP A 120 -8.55 -6.10 7.68
C ASP A 120 -7.21 -5.43 7.99
N THR A 121 -6.38 -6.12 8.77
CA THR A 121 -5.03 -5.64 9.06
C THR A 121 -4.09 -6.79 9.46
N GLY A 122 -2.81 -6.71 9.05
CA GLY A 122 -1.71 -7.55 9.53
C GLY A 122 -0.88 -6.80 10.58
N ALA A 123 -0.08 -5.82 10.14
CA ALA A 123 0.77 -4.99 11.04
C ALA A 123 -0.03 -4.04 11.96
N GLY A 124 -1.35 -3.96 11.82
CA GLY A 124 -2.21 -3.11 12.65
C GLY A 124 -2.37 -1.66 12.17
N TYR A 125 -1.52 -1.16 11.28
CA TYR A 125 -1.58 0.24 10.83
C TYR A 125 -2.82 0.55 9.99
N ALA A 126 -3.25 -0.38 9.11
CA ALA A 126 -4.48 -0.20 8.34
C ALA A 126 -5.72 -0.18 9.26
N GLY A 127 -5.77 -1.11 10.23
CA GLY A 127 -6.84 -1.16 11.22
C GLY A 127 -6.89 0.06 12.12
N SER A 128 -5.73 0.56 12.59
CA SER A 128 -5.67 1.78 13.39
C SER A 128 -6.11 3.00 12.61
N ALA A 129 -5.70 3.13 11.33
CA ALA A 129 -6.14 4.22 10.48
C ALA A 129 -7.65 4.17 10.20
N LEU A 130 -8.21 2.96 9.99
CA LEU A 130 -9.65 2.75 9.85
C LEU A 130 -10.39 3.14 11.12
N ALA A 131 -9.91 2.72 12.31
CA ALA A 131 -10.51 3.05 13.59
C ALA A 131 -10.50 4.57 13.84
N ILE A 132 -9.40 5.26 13.49
CA ILE A 132 -9.29 6.72 13.57
C ILE A 132 -10.34 7.40 12.66
N ALA A 133 -10.38 7.00 11.38
CA ALA A 133 -11.32 7.57 10.43
C ALA A 133 -12.78 7.30 10.84
N ALA A 134 -13.08 6.08 11.27
CA ALA A 134 -14.43 5.70 11.72
C ALA A 134 -14.87 6.52 12.93
N SER A 135 -13.99 6.67 13.94
CA SER A 135 -14.28 7.51 15.11
C SER A 135 -14.52 8.96 14.72
N PHE A 136 -13.67 9.52 13.86
CA PHE A 136 -13.81 10.90 13.39
C PHE A 136 -15.13 11.15 12.65
N PHE A 137 -15.52 10.23 11.76
CA PHE A 137 -16.77 10.33 10.98
C PHE A 137 -18.00 9.72 11.68
N GLN A 138 -17.89 9.31 12.94
CA GLN A 138 -18.97 8.72 13.76
C GLN A 138 -19.60 7.48 13.07
N LEU A 139 -18.73 6.60 12.53
CA LEU A 139 -19.10 5.30 12.00
C LEU A 139 -18.73 4.19 13.00
N LYS A 140 -19.52 3.12 13.04
CA LYS A 140 -19.09 1.90 13.73
C LYS A 140 -17.90 1.30 12.99
N ALA A 141 -16.92 0.79 13.73
CA ALA A 141 -15.71 0.19 13.16
C ALA A 141 -15.55 -1.26 13.59
N LYS A 142 -15.23 -2.12 12.62
CA LYS A 142 -14.87 -3.53 12.87
C LYS A 142 -13.63 -3.89 12.05
N VAL A 143 -12.61 -4.44 12.70
CA VAL A 143 -11.35 -4.83 12.05
C VAL A 143 -11.08 -6.31 12.32
N PHE A 144 -10.87 -7.06 11.23
CA PHE A 144 -10.41 -8.44 11.28
C PHE A 144 -8.89 -8.49 11.33
N MET A 145 -8.34 -9.31 12.22
CA MET A 145 -6.89 -9.44 12.40
C MET A 145 -6.54 -10.89 12.78
N GLY A 146 -5.52 -11.45 12.15
CA GLY A 146 -5.04 -12.78 12.50
C GLY A 146 -4.58 -12.85 13.95
N ARG A 147 -4.88 -13.96 14.66
CA ARG A 147 -4.50 -14.15 16.07
C ARG A 147 -3.00 -13.99 16.28
N HIS A 148 -2.20 -14.56 15.39
CA HIS A 148 -0.75 -14.44 15.44
C HIS A 148 -0.29 -12.98 15.28
N ASP A 149 -0.91 -12.23 14.36
CA ASP A 149 -0.62 -10.81 14.18
C ASP A 149 -1.06 -9.97 15.39
N MET A 150 -2.20 -10.29 16.02
CA MET A 150 -2.64 -9.61 17.24
C MET A 150 -1.64 -9.76 18.39
N GLU A 151 -1.01 -10.92 18.51
CA GLU A 151 -0.03 -11.19 19.56
C GLU A 151 1.26 -10.39 19.38
N ARG A 152 1.76 -10.29 18.14
CA ARG A 152 2.98 -9.52 17.83
C ARG A 152 2.75 -8.01 17.71
N GLN A 153 1.49 -7.56 17.52
CA GLN A 153 1.11 -6.16 17.30
C GLN A 153 0.15 -5.63 18.39
N ARG A 154 0.36 -5.99 19.65
CA ARG A 154 -0.54 -5.68 20.80
C ARG A 154 -0.83 -4.20 20.95
N ILE A 155 0.14 -3.33 20.68
CA ILE A 155 -0.02 -1.87 20.77
C ILE A 155 -1.06 -1.36 19.77
N GLN A 156 -1.06 -1.88 18.54
CA GLN A 156 -2.04 -1.51 17.53
C GLN A 156 -3.44 -2.04 17.89
N VAL A 157 -3.54 -3.24 18.45
CA VAL A 157 -4.82 -3.79 18.96
C VAL A 157 -5.38 -2.90 20.07
N PHE A 158 -4.54 -2.48 21.02
CA PHE A 158 -4.95 -1.55 22.08
C PHE A 158 -5.43 -0.22 21.47
N ARG A 159 -4.69 0.35 20.52
CA ARG A 159 -5.05 1.60 19.87
C ARG A 159 -6.40 1.53 19.15
N MET A 160 -6.66 0.46 18.40
CA MET A 160 -7.96 0.25 17.74
C MET A 160 -9.12 0.18 18.76
N ARG A 161 -8.94 -0.62 19.83
CA ARG A 161 -9.96 -0.78 20.88
C ARG A 161 -10.23 0.51 21.65
N SER A 162 -9.21 1.31 21.94
CA SER A 162 -9.38 2.61 22.62
C SER A 162 -10.17 3.63 21.79
N LEU A 163 -10.21 3.46 20.46
CA LEU A 163 -11.03 4.24 19.52
C LEU A 163 -12.45 3.67 19.34
N GLY A 164 -12.84 2.68 20.14
CA GLY A 164 -14.16 2.04 20.05
C GLY A 164 -14.30 1.03 18.90
N CYS A 165 -13.21 0.62 18.27
CA CYS A 165 -13.23 -0.37 17.19
C CYS A 165 -13.32 -1.81 17.76
N GLU A 166 -14.22 -2.60 17.21
CA GLU A 166 -14.27 -4.04 17.46
C GLU A 166 -13.14 -4.74 16.69
N VAL A 167 -12.19 -5.37 17.40
CA VAL A 167 -11.12 -6.15 16.79
C VAL A 167 -11.45 -7.64 16.89
N VAL A 168 -11.73 -8.24 15.74
CA VAL A 168 -12.16 -9.64 15.61
C VAL A 168 -10.96 -10.53 15.30
N PRO A 169 -10.61 -11.47 16.16
CA PRO A 169 -9.52 -12.41 15.92
C PRO A 169 -9.89 -13.43 14.84
N CYS A 170 -8.95 -13.73 13.95
CA CYS A 170 -9.05 -14.80 12.96
C CYS A 170 -8.15 -15.96 13.38
N ASP A 171 -8.76 -17.09 13.70
CA ASP A 171 -8.09 -18.27 14.27
C ASP A 171 -7.87 -19.39 13.25
N GLN A 172 -8.27 -19.21 12.00
CA GLN A 172 -8.15 -20.20 10.93
C GLN A 172 -6.78 -20.07 10.21
N GLY A 173 -6.37 -21.13 9.53
CA GLY A 173 -5.19 -21.15 8.66
C GLY A 173 -3.89 -20.73 9.37
N SER A 174 -3.14 -19.84 8.75
CA SER A 174 -1.90 -19.27 9.29
C SER A 174 -2.14 -18.27 10.43
N LYS A 175 -3.38 -17.87 10.68
CA LYS A 175 -3.77 -16.85 11.67
C LYS A 175 -3.10 -15.49 11.41
N THR A 176 -2.91 -15.13 10.14
CA THR A 176 -2.26 -13.91 9.66
C THR A 176 -3.18 -13.08 8.75
N LEU A 177 -2.61 -12.15 7.99
CA LEU A 177 -3.33 -11.22 7.12
C LEU A 177 -4.26 -11.90 6.10
N VAL A 178 -3.88 -13.05 5.53
CA VAL A 178 -4.69 -13.74 4.50
C VAL A 178 -6.07 -14.12 5.06
N GLU A 179 -6.10 -14.67 6.26
CA GLU A 179 -7.35 -15.07 6.94
C GLU A 179 -8.16 -13.86 7.40
N ALA A 180 -7.47 -12.78 7.77
CA ALA A 180 -8.13 -11.53 8.13
C ALA A 180 -8.89 -10.93 6.91
N VAL A 181 -8.25 -10.88 5.74
CA VAL A 181 -8.87 -10.43 4.48
C VAL A 181 -10.07 -11.32 4.13
N SER A 182 -9.90 -12.65 4.15
CA SER A 182 -10.97 -13.60 3.86
C SER A 182 -12.17 -13.44 4.80
N SER A 183 -11.92 -13.20 6.09
CA SER A 183 -12.97 -12.99 7.10
C SER A 183 -13.69 -11.66 6.92
N CYS A 184 -12.95 -10.60 6.57
CA CYS A 184 -13.50 -9.30 6.24
C CYS A 184 -14.44 -9.37 5.02
N ILE A 185 -14.01 -10.03 3.94
CA ILE A 185 -14.84 -10.22 2.73
C ILE A 185 -16.11 -11.00 3.06
N ARG A 186 -16.04 -12.09 3.83
CA ARG A 186 -17.22 -12.86 4.26
C ARG A 186 -18.21 -12.01 5.05
N TYR A 187 -17.72 -11.22 6.01
CA TYR A 187 -18.56 -10.32 6.80
C TYR A 187 -19.21 -9.26 5.93
N PHE A 188 -18.44 -8.61 5.04
CA PHE A 188 -18.97 -7.63 4.10
C PHE A 188 -20.02 -8.23 3.18
N THR A 189 -19.78 -9.41 2.62
CA THR A 189 -20.74 -10.10 1.74
C THR A 189 -22.10 -10.30 2.42
N ALA A 190 -22.10 -10.65 3.70
CA ALA A 190 -23.32 -10.89 4.47
C ALA A 190 -24.03 -9.60 4.95
N ASN A 191 -23.40 -8.43 4.85
CA ASN A 191 -23.87 -7.18 5.47
C ASN A 191 -23.70 -5.96 4.56
N SER A 192 -23.55 -6.14 3.25
CA SER A 192 -23.19 -5.09 2.29
C SER A 192 -24.22 -3.96 2.15
N ASP A 193 -25.46 -4.17 2.60
CA ASP A 193 -26.52 -3.17 2.67
C ASP A 193 -26.17 -2.02 3.63
N ARG A 194 -25.61 -2.31 4.80
CA ARG A 194 -25.32 -1.35 5.88
C ARG A 194 -23.82 -1.09 6.12
N VAL A 195 -22.96 -1.95 5.60
CA VAL A 195 -21.51 -1.93 5.84
C VAL A 195 -20.78 -1.43 4.61
N HIS A 196 -19.69 -0.67 4.82
CA HIS A 196 -18.72 -0.33 3.80
C HIS A 196 -17.39 -1.06 4.09
N MET A 197 -16.84 -1.72 3.07
CA MET A 197 -15.54 -2.37 3.22
C MET A 197 -14.40 -1.42 2.81
N CYS A 198 -13.51 -1.14 3.75
CA CYS A 198 -12.28 -0.38 3.55
C CYS A 198 -11.13 -1.33 3.28
N VAL A 199 -10.69 -1.42 2.05
CA VAL A 199 -9.51 -2.20 1.69
C VAL A 199 -8.26 -1.34 1.84
N GLY A 200 -7.37 -1.71 2.76
CA GLY A 200 -6.16 -0.95 3.10
C GLY A 200 -4.99 -1.14 2.13
N SER A 201 -5.19 -1.86 1.02
CA SER A 201 -4.17 -2.20 0.03
C SER A 201 -4.72 -2.09 -1.40
N CYS A 202 -3.84 -2.15 -2.41
CA CYS A 202 -4.24 -2.23 -3.82
C CYS A 202 -4.44 -3.69 -4.28
N VAL A 203 -4.89 -4.58 -3.39
CA VAL A 203 -5.20 -5.99 -3.69
C VAL A 203 -6.65 -6.24 -3.37
N SER A 204 -7.49 -6.27 -4.39
CA SER A 204 -8.92 -6.62 -4.35
C SER A 204 -9.50 -6.46 -5.76
N SER A 205 -10.82 -6.58 -5.89
CA SER A 205 -11.52 -6.22 -7.14
C SER A 205 -11.22 -4.78 -7.55
N THR A 206 -11.29 -4.51 -8.84
CA THR A 206 -10.86 -3.27 -9.50
C THR A 206 -11.27 -1.99 -8.77
N ILE A 207 -12.50 -1.91 -8.27
CA ILE A 207 -12.97 -0.67 -7.62
C ILE A 207 -12.19 -0.34 -6.35
N TRP A 208 -11.89 -1.34 -5.49
CA TRP A 208 -11.10 -1.09 -4.28
C TRP A 208 -9.64 -0.76 -4.59
N VAL A 209 -9.09 -1.40 -5.63
CA VAL A 209 -7.75 -1.04 -6.15
C VAL A 209 -7.73 0.42 -6.58
N LYS A 210 -8.74 0.87 -7.33
CA LYS A 210 -8.86 2.26 -7.79
C LYS A 210 -8.99 3.24 -6.63
N ILE A 211 -9.87 2.97 -5.68
CA ILE A 211 -10.05 3.84 -4.50
C ILE A 211 -8.74 3.98 -3.71
N CYS A 212 -8.08 2.85 -3.39
CA CYS A 212 -6.84 2.86 -2.64
C CYS A 212 -5.73 3.59 -3.41
N ALA A 213 -5.52 3.27 -4.67
CA ALA A 213 -4.51 3.89 -5.52
C ALA A 213 -4.74 5.41 -5.68
N TRP A 214 -5.99 5.82 -5.89
CA TRP A 214 -6.36 7.23 -5.98
C TRP A 214 -6.11 7.99 -4.66
N ALA A 215 -6.51 7.40 -3.54
CA ALA A 215 -6.31 8.02 -2.22
C ALA A 215 -4.84 8.19 -1.88
N GLN A 216 -3.99 7.23 -2.28
CA GLN A 216 -2.55 7.24 -2.00
C GLN A 216 -1.73 8.07 -3.01
N SER A 217 -2.29 8.42 -4.18
CA SER A 217 -1.56 9.18 -5.20
C SER A 217 -1.07 10.56 -4.74
N ILE A 218 -1.63 11.06 -3.65
CA ILE A 218 -1.15 12.30 -3.00
C ILE A 218 0.33 12.22 -2.59
N ILE A 219 0.85 11.04 -2.28
CA ILE A 219 2.26 10.85 -1.88
C ILE A 219 3.19 11.23 -3.03
N GLY A 220 2.98 10.67 -4.21
CA GLY A 220 3.79 10.95 -5.40
C GLY A 220 3.63 12.38 -5.89
N LYS A 221 2.41 12.93 -5.81
CA LYS A 221 2.14 14.32 -6.13
C LYS A 221 2.97 15.28 -5.27
N GLU A 222 2.92 15.11 -3.96
CA GLU A 222 3.71 15.92 -3.04
C GLU A 222 5.22 15.73 -3.22
N MET A 223 5.67 14.50 -3.50
CA MET A 223 7.10 14.24 -3.75
C MET A 223 7.59 14.99 -4.99
N GLU A 224 6.81 14.98 -6.07
CA GLU A 224 7.14 15.73 -7.30
C GLU A 224 7.22 17.23 -7.02
N GLU A 225 6.19 17.83 -6.40
CA GLU A 225 6.15 19.23 -6.01
C GLU A 225 7.34 19.61 -5.12
N GLN A 226 7.61 18.81 -4.08
CA GLN A 226 8.72 19.04 -3.14
C GLN A 226 10.10 18.86 -3.80
N MET A 227 10.26 17.94 -4.78
CA MET A 227 11.50 17.86 -5.58
C MET A 227 11.72 19.13 -6.42
N ILE A 228 10.66 19.65 -7.05
CA ILE A 228 10.73 20.88 -7.83
C ILE A 228 11.11 22.06 -6.93
N ASP A 229 10.50 22.18 -5.76
CA ASP A 229 10.80 23.24 -4.79
C ASP A 229 12.24 23.16 -4.26
N MET A 230 12.75 21.96 -3.97
CA MET A 230 14.08 21.76 -3.41
C MET A 230 15.21 21.82 -4.43
N LEU A 231 14.98 21.30 -5.64
CA LEU A 231 16.01 21.01 -6.65
C LEU A 231 15.80 21.78 -7.97
N GLY A 232 14.71 22.55 -8.10
CA GLY A 232 14.32 23.27 -9.32
C GLY A 232 13.65 22.40 -10.38
N LYS A 233 13.75 21.06 -10.27
CA LYS A 233 13.13 20.09 -11.18
C LYS A 233 13.13 18.68 -10.56
N VAL A 234 12.37 17.77 -11.17
CA VAL A 234 12.57 16.32 -10.95
C VAL A 234 13.95 15.93 -11.52
N PRO A 235 14.83 15.27 -10.76
CA PRO A 235 16.18 14.95 -11.23
C PRO A 235 16.20 14.04 -12.46
N ASP A 236 17.09 14.29 -13.40
CA ASP A 236 17.24 13.49 -14.63
C ASP A 236 17.72 12.05 -14.36
N LYS A 237 18.41 11.83 -13.23
CA LYS A 237 18.86 10.52 -12.73
C LYS A 237 18.22 10.27 -11.37
N LEU A 238 16.98 9.78 -11.38
CA LEU A 238 16.21 9.47 -10.18
C LEU A 238 15.80 7.98 -10.19
N ASN A 239 16.02 7.30 -9.06
CA ASN A 239 15.43 6.00 -8.80
C ASN A 239 14.50 6.11 -7.58
N ILE A 240 13.24 5.76 -7.73
CA ILE A 240 12.29 5.69 -6.62
C ILE A 240 12.20 4.23 -6.16
N VAL A 241 12.60 3.99 -4.92
CA VAL A 241 12.73 2.64 -4.32
C VAL A 241 11.70 2.50 -3.21
N CYS A 242 10.72 1.61 -3.37
CA CYS A 242 9.65 1.41 -2.38
C CYS A 242 9.39 -0.05 -2.08
N ALA A 243 9.14 -0.36 -0.80
CA ALA A 243 8.67 -1.67 -0.37
C ALA A 243 7.29 -1.97 -0.96
N ILE A 244 7.11 -3.20 -1.46
CA ILE A 244 5.86 -3.67 -2.05
C ILE A 244 5.33 -4.86 -1.24
N GLY A 245 4.20 -4.65 -0.56
CA GLY A 245 3.29 -5.70 -0.11
C GLY A 245 2.02 -5.66 -0.96
N GLY A 246 0.89 -5.24 -0.41
CA GLY A 246 -0.33 -4.98 -1.19
C GLY A 246 -0.29 -3.73 -2.08
N GLY A 247 0.83 -3.03 -2.18
CA GLY A 247 1.09 -1.98 -3.17
C GLY A 247 0.52 -0.59 -2.86
N SER A 248 -0.09 -0.34 -1.71
CA SER A 248 -0.71 0.97 -1.42
C SER A 248 0.30 2.11 -1.35
N SER A 249 1.37 1.94 -0.55
CA SER A 249 2.42 2.94 -0.40
C SER A 249 3.21 3.14 -1.69
N SER A 250 3.71 2.04 -2.25
CA SER A 250 4.54 2.07 -3.45
C SER A 250 3.80 2.62 -4.68
N TYR A 251 2.54 2.23 -4.91
CA TYR A 251 1.77 2.82 -5.99
C TYR A 251 1.54 4.32 -5.77
N GLY A 252 1.14 4.71 -4.56
CA GLY A 252 0.96 6.10 -4.21
C GLY A 252 2.21 6.95 -4.50
N THR A 253 3.39 6.39 -4.21
CA THR A 253 4.67 7.04 -4.48
C THR A 253 5.03 7.05 -5.97
N PHE A 254 4.83 5.92 -6.68
CA PHE A 254 5.19 5.80 -8.10
C PHE A 254 4.25 6.56 -9.03
N ASN A 255 3.00 6.78 -8.64
CA ASN A 255 1.92 7.25 -9.52
C ASN A 255 2.32 8.43 -10.42
N ASN A 256 2.87 9.50 -9.86
CA ASN A 256 3.25 10.69 -10.63
C ASN A 256 4.47 10.46 -11.54
N PHE A 257 5.25 9.43 -11.28
CA PHE A 257 6.50 9.15 -11.99
C PHE A 257 6.38 8.03 -13.04
N ILE A 258 5.24 7.35 -13.09
CA ILE A 258 5.01 6.22 -14.04
C ILE A 258 5.26 6.65 -15.48
N HIS A 259 4.90 7.89 -15.84
CA HIS A 259 5.01 8.44 -17.19
C HIS A 259 6.38 9.09 -17.51
N MET A 260 7.28 9.17 -16.53
CA MET A 260 8.59 9.79 -16.66
C MET A 260 9.65 8.74 -17.01
N ASP A 261 9.97 8.61 -18.29
CA ASP A 261 10.88 7.55 -18.79
C ASP A 261 12.30 7.64 -18.21
N HIS A 262 12.74 8.82 -17.74
CA HIS A 262 14.03 9.05 -17.09
C HIS A 262 14.06 8.68 -15.62
N VAL A 263 12.90 8.43 -14.98
CA VAL A 263 12.81 8.00 -13.59
C VAL A 263 12.74 6.48 -13.54
N THR A 264 13.64 5.84 -12.81
CA THR A 264 13.58 4.40 -12.52
C THR A 264 12.62 4.15 -11.37
N LEU A 265 11.78 3.12 -11.48
CA LEU A 265 10.91 2.65 -10.41
C LEU A 265 11.40 1.28 -9.95
N THR A 266 11.72 1.14 -8.67
CA THR A 266 12.20 -0.12 -8.07
C THR A 266 11.29 -0.52 -6.92
N GLY A 267 10.63 -1.67 -7.08
CA GLY A 267 9.82 -2.30 -6.04
C GLY A 267 10.63 -3.33 -5.26
N VAL A 268 10.49 -3.33 -3.94
CA VAL A 268 11.24 -4.23 -3.06
C VAL A 268 10.28 -5.13 -2.31
N GLU A 269 10.40 -6.43 -2.51
CA GLU A 269 9.58 -7.46 -1.89
C GLU A 269 10.28 -8.12 -0.71
N ALA A 270 9.48 -8.71 0.19
CA ALA A 270 9.96 -9.48 1.33
C ALA A 270 10.40 -10.88 0.91
N GLY A 271 11.71 -11.12 0.82
CA GLY A 271 12.29 -12.43 0.49
C GLY A 271 12.21 -13.46 1.62
N GLY A 272 11.82 -13.03 2.84
CA GLY A 272 11.76 -13.89 4.01
C GLY A 272 13.14 -14.25 4.58
N PRO A 273 13.21 -15.26 5.45
CA PRO A 273 14.47 -15.69 6.05
C PRO A 273 15.47 -16.18 5.00
N HIS A 274 16.72 -15.80 5.14
CA HIS A 274 17.80 -16.16 4.20
C HIS A 274 17.89 -17.67 3.97
N GLY A 275 18.02 -18.07 2.70
CA GLY A 275 18.12 -19.49 2.30
C GLY A 275 16.84 -20.31 2.42
N LYS A 276 15.73 -19.73 2.90
CA LYS A 276 14.42 -20.37 2.96
C LYS A 276 13.51 -19.77 1.89
N ASN A 277 13.21 -20.53 0.85
CA ASN A 277 12.34 -20.08 -0.25
C ASN A 277 10.86 -19.96 0.19
N LYS A 278 10.60 -19.11 1.22
CA LYS A 278 9.30 -18.91 1.89
C LYS A 278 8.88 -17.45 2.01
N GLY A 279 9.56 -16.53 1.33
CA GLY A 279 9.21 -15.11 1.34
C GLY A 279 7.86 -14.81 0.72
N ALA A 280 7.45 -13.55 0.80
CA ALA A 280 6.21 -13.01 0.23
C ALA A 280 6.49 -12.24 -1.09
N ASP A 281 7.49 -12.65 -1.85
CA ASP A 281 8.00 -12.01 -3.05
C ASP A 281 7.27 -12.50 -4.32
N SER A 282 5.97 -12.22 -4.38
CA SER A 282 5.07 -12.73 -5.42
C SER A 282 5.35 -12.18 -6.82
N LEU A 283 5.80 -10.94 -6.96
CA LEU A 283 6.23 -10.41 -8.26
C LEU A 283 7.48 -11.14 -8.76
N SER A 284 8.41 -11.47 -7.88
CA SER A 284 9.67 -12.14 -8.25
C SER A 284 9.47 -13.63 -8.60
N ARG A 285 8.67 -14.36 -7.82
CA ARG A 285 8.56 -15.84 -7.90
C ARG A 285 7.17 -16.36 -8.22
N GLY A 286 6.14 -15.53 -8.13
CA GLY A 286 4.76 -15.97 -8.32
C GLY A 286 4.40 -16.24 -9.78
N THR A 287 3.26 -16.87 -9.94
CA THR A 287 2.59 -17.07 -11.23
C THR A 287 1.25 -16.33 -11.23
N ILE A 288 0.64 -16.14 -12.40
CA ILE A 288 -0.65 -15.45 -12.49
C ILE A 288 -1.74 -16.32 -11.86
N GLY A 289 -2.47 -15.76 -10.90
CA GLY A 289 -3.58 -16.42 -10.21
C GLY A 289 -4.60 -15.42 -9.68
N VAL A 290 -5.67 -15.90 -9.07
CA VAL A 290 -6.75 -15.10 -8.49
C VAL A 290 -6.77 -15.27 -6.97
N LEU A 291 -6.70 -14.15 -6.25
CA LEU A 291 -6.86 -14.12 -4.80
C LEU A 291 -7.66 -12.88 -4.38
N HIS A 292 -8.61 -13.04 -3.46
CA HIS A 292 -9.42 -11.96 -2.86
C HIS A 292 -10.05 -11.00 -3.89
N GLY A 293 -10.48 -11.57 -5.03
CA GLY A 293 -11.24 -10.85 -6.06
C GLY A 293 -10.40 -10.19 -7.17
N SER A 294 -9.09 -10.36 -7.17
CA SER A 294 -8.18 -9.78 -8.17
C SER A 294 -7.26 -10.84 -8.79
N LYS A 295 -6.94 -10.67 -10.06
CA LYS A 295 -5.95 -11.47 -10.79
C LYS A 295 -4.61 -10.74 -10.81
N SER A 296 -3.56 -11.39 -10.33
CA SER A 296 -2.22 -10.79 -10.24
C SER A 296 -1.14 -11.88 -10.12
N TYR A 297 0.11 -11.52 -9.93
CA TYR A 297 1.13 -12.48 -9.51
C TYR A 297 0.81 -12.99 -8.10
N LEU A 298 0.81 -14.31 -7.94
CA LEU A 298 0.41 -15.04 -6.75
C LEU A 298 1.41 -16.18 -6.47
N LEU A 299 1.81 -16.32 -5.23
CA LEU A 299 2.55 -17.48 -4.76
C LEU A 299 1.58 -18.64 -4.58
N GLN A 300 1.64 -19.60 -5.46
CA GLN A 300 0.77 -20.77 -5.49
C GLN A 300 1.56 -22.01 -5.95
N ASP A 301 1.08 -23.18 -5.58
CA ASP A 301 1.65 -24.44 -6.01
C ASP A 301 1.13 -24.86 -7.41
N LYS A 302 1.61 -25.99 -7.90
CA LYS A 302 1.20 -26.58 -9.20
C LYS A 302 -0.29 -26.90 -9.33
N ASN A 303 -1.01 -26.97 -8.21
CA ASN A 303 -2.45 -27.23 -8.15
C ASN A 303 -3.25 -25.92 -7.94
N SER A 304 -2.61 -24.75 -8.08
CA SER A 304 -3.19 -23.42 -7.83
C SER A 304 -3.61 -23.18 -6.38
N MET A 305 -3.06 -23.96 -5.43
CA MET A 305 -3.27 -23.69 -4.01
C MET A 305 -2.33 -22.59 -3.54
N VAL A 306 -2.89 -21.60 -2.85
CA VAL A 306 -2.12 -20.46 -2.30
C VAL A 306 -1.05 -20.96 -1.34
N SER A 307 0.19 -20.58 -1.57
CA SER A 307 1.33 -20.94 -0.73
C SER A 307 1.34 -20.12 0.57
N SER A 308 1.77 -20.73 1.65
CA SER A 308 2.07 -19.98 2.88
C SER A 308 3.31 -19.12 2.68
N THR A 309 3.29 -17.93 3.24
CA THR A 309 4.38 -16.95 3.23
C THR A 309 4.93 -16.73 4.63
N THR A 310 6.11 -16.15 4.71
CA THR A 310 6.75 -15.76 5.96
C THR A 310 7.55 -14.48 5.73
N SER A 311 7.33 -13.48 6.56
CA SER A 311 8.13 -12.26 6.61
C SER A 311 8.20 -11.76 8.04
N ILE A 312 9.34 -11.21 8.43
CA ILE A 312 9.48 -10.48 9.68
C ILE A 312 8.54 -9.26 9.72
N SER A 313 8.17 -8.76 8.56
CA SER A 313 7.28 -7.61 8.36
C SER A 313 5.84 -8.09 8.11
N ALA A 314 4.99 -7.97 9.13
CA ALA A 314 3.60 -8.42 9.05
C ALA A 314 2.79 -7.70 7.95
N GLY A 315 3.16 -6.46 7.61
CA GLY A 315 2.49 -5.70 6.54
C GLY A 315 2.88 -6.11 5.13
N LEU A 316 3.96 -6.90 4.97
CA LEU A 316 4.40 -7.45 3.69
C LEU A 316 4.18 -8.97 3.58
N ASP A 317 3.71 -9.62 4.65
CA ASP A 317 3.49 -11.07 4.70
C ASP A 317 2.16 -11.45 4.02
N TYR A 318 2.17 -11.43 2.68
CA TYR A 318 0.99 -11.70 1.87
C TYR A 318 1.39 -12.33 0.53
N PRO A 319 0.72 -13.41 0.09
CA PRO A 319 1.17 -14.22 -1.05
C PRO A 319 0.86 -13.64 -2.44
N SER A 320 0.21 -12.49 -2.52
CA SER A 320 -0.19 -11.87 -3.78
C SER A 320 0.25 -10.41 -3.84
N ASN A 321 0.05 -9.78 -4.99
CA ASN A 321 0.45 -8.41 -5.23
C ASN A 321 -0.66 -7.60 -5.92
N SER A 322 -0.49 -6.28 -5.95
CA SER A 322 -1.38 -5.38 -6.68
C SER A 322 -1.37 -5.68 -8.18
N PRO A 323 -2.52 -5.71 -8.86
CA PRO A 323 -2.60 -5.84 -10.31
C PRO A 323 -1.90 -4.68 -11.03
N LEU A 324 -1.83 -3.50 -10.42
CA LEU A 324 -1.12 -2.34 -10.98
C LEU A 324 0.39 -2.60 -11.05
N HIS A 325 0.99 -3.14 -9.97
CA HIS A 325 2.42 -3.49 -9.96
C HIS A 325 2.71 -4.67 -10.87
N SER A 326 1.83 -5.66 -10.90
CA SER A 326 1.93 -6.80 -11.80
C SER A 326 1.98 -6.34 -13.26
N HIS A 327 1.09 -5.41 -13.64
CA HIS A 327 1.08 -4.85 -14.99
C HIS A 327 2.31 -3.97 -15.28
N LEU A 328 2.74 -3.13 -14.34
CA LEU A 328 3.96 -2.32 -14.50
C LEU A 328 5.22 -3.19 -14.67
N LYS A 329 5.29 -4.34 -13.99
CA LYS A 329 6.35 -5.32 -14.20
C LYS A 329 6.32 -5.91 -15.61
N ASP A 330 5.14 -6.32 -16.10
CA ASP A 330 4.99 -6.89 -17.46
C ASP A 330 5.37 -5.86 -18.54
N LEU A 331 5.06 -4.60 -18.31
CA LEU A 331 5.47 -3.47 -19.16
C LEU A 331 6.96 -3.12 -19.03
N LYS A 332 7.72 -3.83 -18.16
CA LYS A 332 9.13 -3.53 -17.84
C LYS A 332 9.34 -2.10 -17.31
N ARG A 333 8.27 -1.49 -16.78
CA ARG A 333 8.33 -0.16 -16.17
C ARG A 333 8.74 -0.22 -14.70
N LEU A 334 8.52 -1.33 -14.04
CA LEU A 334 8.87 -1.60 -12.66
C LEU A 334 10.00 -2.64 -12.60
N GLN A 335 11.13 -2.27 -12.01
CA GLN A 335 12.17 -3.20 -11.58
C GLN A 335 11.76 -3.80 -10.24
N VAL A 336 12.04 -5.09 -10.02
CA VAL A 336 11.68 -5.79 -8.79
C VAL A 336 12.92 -6.37 -8.15
N MET A 337 13.05 -6.19 -6.85
CA MET A 337 14.10 -6.76 -6.00
C MET A 337 13.50 -7.48 -4.81
N SER A 338 14.18 -8.50 -4.32
CA SER A 338 13.84 -9.18 -3.07
C SER A 338 14.97 -9.01 -2.06
N VAL A 339 14.63 -8.79 -0.78
CA VAL A 339 15.59 -8.67 0.31
C VAL A 339 15.19 -9.59 1.47
N SER A 340 16.18 -10.10 2.20
CA SER A 340 15.94 -11.04 3.31
C SER A 340 15.57 -10.33 4.61
N ASP A 341 15.00 -11.10 5.55
CA ASP A 341 14.67 -10.61 6.89
C ASP A 341 15.90 -10.09 7.65
N GLU A 342 17.06 -10.71 7.45
CA GLU A 342 18.33 -10.29 8.06
C GLU A 342 18.78 -8.93 7.52
N GLU A 343 18.73 -8.71 6.20
CA GLU A 343 19.04 -7.44 5.55
C GLU A 343 18.11 -6.32 6.03
N VAL A 344 16.85 -6.65 6.27
CA VAL A 344 15.87 -5.70 6.82
C VAL A 344 16.21 -5.28 8.25
N LEU A 345 16.61 -6.22 9.10
CA LEU A 345 17.03 -5.92 10.49
C LEU A 345 18.31 -5.10 10.54
N GLU A 346 19.27 -5.38 9.67
CA GLU A 346 20.50 -4.58 9.53
C GLU A 346 20.18 -3.15 9.11
N SER A 347 19.28 -3.01 8.11
CA SER A 347 18.81 -1.70 7.63
C SER A 347 18.08 -0.91 8.71
N PHE A 348 17.22 -1.56 9.49
CA PHE A 348 16.54 -0.93 10.63
C PHE A 348 17.57 -0.32 11.60
N LYS A 349 18.58 -1.10 12.03
CA LYS A 349 19.61 -0.64 12.95
C LYS A 349 20.42 0.51 12.36
N LEU A 350 20.79 0.40 11.09
CA LEU A 350 21.60 1.40 10.39
C LEU A 350 20.84 2.73 10.27
N VAL A 351 19.63 2.70 9.74
CA VAL A 351 18.80 3.90 9.54
C VAL A 351 18.53 4.57 10.88
N SER A 352 18.14 3.81 11.90
CA SER A 352 17.88 4.37 13.25
C SER A 352 19.11 5.10 13.82
N ARG A 353 20.31 4.53 13.68
CA ARG A 353 21.55 5.14 14.21
C ARG A 353 21.99 6.38 13.42
N LEU A 354 21.82 6.38 12.09
CA LEU A 354 22.29 7.46 11.25
C LEU A 354 21.33 8.63 11.15
N THR A 355 20.03 8.40 11.36
CA THR A 355 19.00 9.41 11.06
C THR A 355 18.16 9.81 12.29
N GLY A 356 18.17 8.99 13.34
CA GLY A 356 17.25 9.13 14.48
C GLY A 356 15.80 8.71 14.16
N LEU A 357 15.52 8.24 12.93
CA LEU A 357 14.23 7.66 12.59
C LEU A 357 14.12 6.26 13.20
N GLN A 358 12.91 5.89 13.59
CA GLN A 358 12.58 4.51 13.98
C GLN A 358 11.53 3.96 13.02
N PRO A 359 11.94 3.54 11.80
CA PRO A 359 11.01 3.05 10.80
C PRO A 359 10.39 1.73 11.24
N SER A 360 9.19 1.42 10.77
CA SER A 360 8.69 0.04 10.83
C SER A 360 9.51 -0.87 9.91
N LEU A 361 9.34 -2.18 10.01
CA LEU A 361 10.13 -3.12 9.21
C LEU A 361 9.77 -3.08 7.72
N GLU A 362 8.57 -2.62 7.38
CA GLU A 362 8.12 -2.48 6.00
C GLU A 362 9.06 -1.58 5.16
N PRO A 363 9.27 -0.28 5.49
CA PRO A 363 10.18 0.57 4.72
C PRO A 363 11.64 0.16 4.87
N CYS A 364 12.03 -0.63 5.88
CA CYS A 364 13.38 -1.15 5.99
C CYS A 364 13.77 -2.06 4.82
N HIS A 365 12.79 -2.67 4.12
CA HIS A 365 13.04 -3.38 2.86
C HIS A 365 13.57 -2.42 1.78
N SER A 366 13.00 -1.22 1.68
CA SER A 366 13.50 -0.20 0.76
C SER A 366 14.94 0.19 1.09
N PHE A 367 15.25 0.42 2.37
CA PHE A 367 16.61 0.78 2.78
C PHE A 367 17.62 -0.34 2.58
N ALA A 368 17.23 -1.62 2.72
CA ALA A 368 18.07 -2.77 2.39
C ALA A 368 18.40 -2.81 0.89
N ALA A 369 17.43 -2.51 0.03
CA ALA A 369 17.68 -2.38 -1.40
C ALA A 369 18.55 -1.15 -1.73
N ILE A 370 18.32 -0.01 -1.07
CA ILE A 370 19.12 1.22 -1.22
C ILE A 370 20.59 0.94 -0.87
N ALA A 371 20.87 0.17 0.18
CA ALA A 371 22.22 -0.23 0.54
C ALA A 371 22.95 -1.00 -0.58
N LYS A 372 22.23 -1.72 -1.42
CA LYS A 372 22.78 -2.45 -2.59
C LYS A 372 22.87 -1.58 -3.85
N LEU A 373 21.99 -0.58 -4.00
CA LEU A 373 21.86 0.25 -5.20
C LEU A 373 22.72 1.52 -5.13
N ALA A 374 22.69 2.22 -4.00
CA ALA A 374 23.34 3.53 -3.86
C ALA A 374 24.84 3.50 -4.14
N PRO A 375 25.65 2.52 -3.66
CA PRO A 375 27.10 2.47 -3.93
C PRO A 375 27.45 2.29 -5.42
N LYS A 376 26.49 1.77 -6.22
CA LYS A 376 26.66 1.52 -7.65
C LYS A 376 26.10 2.64 -8.52
N SER A 377 25.46 3.62 -7.89
CA SER A 377 24.80 4.73 -8.57
C SER A 377 25.75 5.92 -8.74
N ASP A 378 25.51 6.73 -9.75
CA ASP A 378 26.23 7.99 -9.98
C ASP A 378 26.11 8.90 -8.73
N PRO A 379 27.20 9.48 -8.20
CA PRO A 379 27.13 10.43 -7.10
C PRO A 379 26.26 11.67 -7.33
N ASN A 380 26.01 12.01 -8.59
CA ASN A 380 25.11 13.09 -8.98
C ASN A 380 23.67 12.63 -9.22
N SER A 381 23.35 11.37 -8.90
CA SER A 381 21.99 10.83 -8.96
C SER A 381 21.28 10.87 -7.61
N TYR A 382 19.99 10.59 -7.63
CA TYR A 382 19.13 10.57 -6.47
C TYR A 382 18.43 9.22 -6.32
N ILE A 383 18.29 8.76 -5.09
CA ILE A 383 17.36 7.69 -4.73
C ILE A 383 16.35 8.25 -3.75
N ALA A 384 15.06 8.14 -4.09
CA ALA A 384 13.97 8.55 -3.24
C ALA A 384 13.21 7.33 -2.70
N THR A 385 12.73 7.39 -1.46
CA THR A 385 11.90 6.35 -0.81
C THR A 385 10.85 6.98 0.11
N ASN A 386 9.93 6.16 0.61
CA ASN A 386 8.97 6.57 1.62
C ASN A 386 8.85 5.55 2.77
#